data_46e85e91a977a204b5ede8f45fb52b2c
#
_entry.id   46e85e91a977a204b5ede8f45fb52b2c
#
_cell.length_a   1.000
_cell.length_b   1.000
_cell.length_c   1.000
_cell.angle_alpha   90.00
_cell.angle_beta   90.00
_cell.angle_gamma   90.00
#
_symmetry.space_group_name_H-M   'P 1'
#
loop_
_entity.id
_entity.type
_entity.pdbx_description
1 polymer ?
#
loop_
_entity_poly.entity_id
_entity_poly.type
_entity_poly.pdbx_seq_one_letter_code
_entity_poly.pdbx_strand_id
1 'polypeptide(L)'
;LNICILGAGAIGSLWACYLNNAGHTVSLWTRGSESSLSLSLDDQPAILFPCNQESQLANADLLIVTVKAWQVQSAFKSILSQLKADCSILFSHNGMGAVEAILPQMSEHPVFFATTTHGALRKNQQQVLHTGQGQTIIGPLNDKAEVELGSLVQAFNLALPPAHADSNIYQALWNKLAINCCINPLTALRDCRNGELAAKDTLEIIETLCSEISAVINAEGFSCDNAELFARTKQVIEATSKNFSSMHQDIHYNRPTEINYITGYLLERARAHNIDTPMNKNLFEQIKQKEAQNDH
;
A
#
# COMPACT_ATOMS: atom_id res chain seq x y z
N LEU A 1 1.88 6.16 22.19
CA LEU A 1 2.79 5.20 21.59
C LEU A 1 4.03 5.90 21.06
N ASN A 2 5.16 5.21 21.13
CA ASN A 2 6.36 5.52 20.35
C ASN A 2 6.27 4.80 19.02
N ILE A 3 6.18 5.54 17.94
CA ILE A 3 5.95 4.99 16.58
C ILE A 3 7.17 5.28 15.72
N CYS A 4 7.73 4.25 15.09
CA CYS A 4 8.72 4.40 14.05
C CYS A 4 8.09 4.09 12.68
N ILE A 5 8.27 4.98 11.70
CA ILE A 5 7.75 4.78 10.34
C ILE A 5 8.92 4.51 9.40
N LEU A 6 8.98 3.29 8.88
CA LEU A 6 9.93 2.86 7.87
C LEU A 6 9.44 3.27 6.48
N GLY A 7 10.05 4.31 5.93
CA GLY A 7 9.69 4.88 4.64
C GLY A 7 8.89 6.17 4.74
N ALA A 8 9.53 7.32 4.48
CA ALA A 8 8.88 8.62 4.42
C ALA A 8 8.37 8.95 3.00
N GLY A 9 7.67 8.00 2.37
CA GLY A 9 6.93 8.20 1.12
C GLY A 9 5.65 9.00 1.34
N ALA A 10 4.73 9.06 0.36
CA ALA A 10 3.49 9.80 0.49
C ALA A 10 2.64 9.29 1.68
N ILE A 11 2.38 7.99 1.76
CA ILE A 11 1.57 7.39 2.84
C ILE A 11 2.30 7.45 4.18
N GLY A 12 3.61 7.15 4.23
CA GLY A 12 4.37 7.23 5.49
C GLY A 12 4.43 8.64 6.05
N SER A 13 4.60 9.65 5.20
CA SER A 13 4.56 11.07 5.62
C SER A 13 3.17 11.50 6.07
N LEU A 14 2.10 11.02 5.41
CA LEU A 14 0.72 11.27 5.82
C LEU A 14 0.48 10.72 7.23
N TRP A 15 0.80 9.45 7.48
CA TRP A 15 0.67 8.83 8.80
C TRP A 15 1.53 9.53 9.87
N ALA A 16 2.78 9.90 9.51
CA ALA A 16 3.65 10.61 10.45
C ALA A 16 2.99 11.88 10.99
N CYS A 17 2.44 12.71 10.11
CA CYS A 17 1.79 13.95 10.52
C CYS A 17 0.51 13.70 11.33
N TYR A 18 -0.37 12.82 10.88
CA TYR A 18 -1.64 12.55 11.57
C TYR A 18 -1.43 11.89 12.93
N LEU A 19 -0.54 10.90 13.04
CA LEU A 19 -0.25 10.23 14.32
C LEU A 19 0.44 11.18 15.31
N ASN A 20 1.34 12.04 14.83
CA ASN A 20 1.95 13.06 15.68
C ASN A 20 0.91 14.07 16.19
N ASN A 21 -0.02 14.52 15.34
CA ASN A 21 -1.10 15.43 15.70
C ASN A 21 -2.08 14.78 16.70
N ALA A 22 -2.21 13.47 16.69
CA ALA A 22 -2.99 12.69 17.67
C ALA A 22 -2.25 12.48 19.01
N GLY A 23 -1.05 13.04 19.18
CA GLY A 23 -0.29 13.00 20.43
C GLY A 23 0.65 11.80 20.59
N HIS A 24 0.94 11.06 19.51
CA HIS A 24 1.95 10.01 19.54
C HIS A 24 3.36 10.59 19.32
N THR A 25 4.39 9.92 19.87
CA THR A 25 5.79 10.24 19.59
C THR A 25 6.18 9.52 18.31
N VAL A 26 6.44 10.27 17.22
CA VAL A 26 6.72 9.71 15.90
C VAL A 26 8.16 9.96 15.49
N SER A 27 8.83 8.94 15.00
CA SER A 27 10.14 9.00 14.35
C SER A 27 10.08 8.36 12.96
N LEU A 28 11.03 8.70 12.11
CA LEU A 28 11.12 8.20 10.74
C LEU A 28 12.39 7.36 10.56
N TRP A 29 12.30 6.33 9.72
CA TRP A 29 13.47 5.56 9.27
C TRP A 29 13.51 5.56 7.75
N THR A 30 14.58 6.14 7.19
CA THR A 30 14.73 6.36 5.74
C THR A 30 16.07 5.84 5.25
N ARG A 31 16.27 5.84 3.94
CA ARG A 31 17.55 5.47 3.32
C ARG A 31 18.62 6.56 3.41
N GLY A 32 18.22 7.77 3.79
CA GLY A 32 19.16 8.90 3.95
C GLY A 32 19.99 8.79 5.23
N SER A 33 20.87 9.75 5.44
CA SER A 33 21.71 9.88 6.64
C SER A 33 21.26 11.02 7.55
N GLU A 34 20.15 11.66 7.24
CA GLU A 34 19.61 12.78 8.00
C GLU A 34 19.17 12.32 9.39
N SER A 35 19.51 13.10 10.43
CA SER A 35 19.10 12.84 11.80
C SER A 35 17.71 13.39 12.13
N SER A 36 17.14 14.22 11.25
CA SER A 36 15.79 14.77 11.34
C SER A 36 15.22 15.08 9.97
N LEU A 37 13.88 15.04 9.85
CA LEU A 37 13.17 15.41 8.64
C LEU A 37 11.99 16.34 9.01
N SER A 38 11.91 17.48 8.34
CA SER A 38 10.80 18.42 8.50
C SER A 38 9.71 18.10 7.49
N LEU A 39 8.47 17.88 7.95
CA LEU A 39 7.31 17.59 7.10
C LEU A 39 6.15 18.52 7.45
N SER A 40 5.49 19.06 6.44
CA SER A 40 4.20 19.73 6.58
C SER A 40 3.10 18.90 5.92
N LEU A 41 1.92 18.87 6.55
CA LEU A 41 0.71 18.28 6.00
C LEU A 41 -0.14 19.41 5.42
N ASP A 42 -0.42 19.34 4.13
CA ASP A 42 -1.12 20.39 3.40
C ASP A 42 -0.45 21.77 3.64
N ASP A 43 -1.20 22.76 4.10
CA ASP A 43 -0.71 24.09 4.44
C ASP A 43 -0.44 24.28 5.94
N GLN A 44 -0.36 23.19 6.71
CA GLN A 44 -0.09 23.26 8.15
C GLN A 44 1.39 23.55 8.43
N PRO A 45 1.72 24.09 9.62
CA PRO A 45 3.11 24.26 10.05
C PRO A 45 3.90 22.95 9.97
N ALA A 46 5.16 23.06 9.60
CA ALA A 46 6.04 21.91 9.50
C ALA A 46 6.36 21.32 10.88
N ILE A 47 6.35 20.01 10.98
CA ILE A 47 6.72 19.21 12.14
C ILE A 47 8.12 18.65 11.91
N LEU A 48 9.02 18.78 12.89
CA LEU A 48 10.35 18.19 12.84
C LEU A 48 10.32 16.79 13.47
N PHE A 49 10.55 15.77 12.67
CA PHE A 49 10.62 14.38 13.12
C PHE A 49 12.06 13.93 13.31
N PRO A 50 12.40 13.25 14.44
CA PRO A 50 13.64 12.49 14.54
C PRO A 50 13.75 11.47 13.39
N CYS A 51 14.93 11.33 12.80
CA CYS A 51 15.12 10.44 11.66
C CYS A 51 16.38 9.59 11.85
N ASN A 52 16.32 8.29 11.50
CA ASN A 52 17.43 7.35 11.52
C ASN A 52 18.15 7.26 12.89
N GLN A 53 17.40 7.38 13.97
CA GLN A 53 17.92 7.29 15.34
C GLN A 53 17.67 5.88 15.89
N GLU A 54 18.73 5.11 16.14
CA GLU A 54 18.65 3.73 16.65
C GLU A 54 17.88 3.64 17.97
N SER A 55 18.05 4.63 18.86
CA SER A 55 17.31 4.68 20.12
C SER A 55 15.79 4.80 19.94
N GLN A 56 15.34 5.54 18.93
CA GLN A 56 13.91 5.65 18.61
C GLN A 56 13.37 4.33 18.05
N LEU A 57 14.12 3.66 17.20
CA LEU A 57 13.74 2.37 16.64
C LEU A 57 13.68 1.29 17.73
N ALA A 58 14.69 1.22 18.60
CA ALA A 58 14.77 0.24 19.70
C ALA A 58 13.66 0.42 20.76
N ASN A 59 13.14 1.64 20.92
CA ASN A 59 12.06 1.95 21.87
C ASN A 59 10.68 2.02 21.21
N ALA A 60 10.55 1.67 19.92
CA ALA A 60 9.28 1.73 19.23
C ALA A 60 8.28 0.70 19.77
N ASP A 61 7.06 1.16 20.08
CA ASP A 61 5.91 0.31 20.41
C ASP A 61 5.27 -0.23 19.11
N LEU A 62 5.36 0.56 18.05
CA LEU A 62 4.82 0.25 16.72
C LEU A 62 5.81 0.64 15.63
N LEU A 63 6.14 -0.31 14.76
CA LEU A 63 6.82 -0.08 13.49
C LEU A 63 5.79 -0.07 12.36
N ILE A 64 5.65 1.04 11.64
CA ILE A 64 4.81 1.13 10.45
C ILE A 64 5.70 1.05 9.21
N VAL A 65 5.51 0.03 8.38
CA VAL A 65 6.30 -0.23 7.17
C VAL A 65 5.53 0.26 5.94
N THR A 66 5.95 1.39 5.38
CA THR A 66 5.30 2.05 4.22
C THR A 66 6.21 2.17 3.01
N VAL A 67 7.29 1.42 2.98
CA VAL A 67 8.14 1.32 1.78
C VAL A 67 7.40 0.60 0.66
N LYS A 68 7.84 0.75 -0.57
CA LYS A 68 7.30 -0.01 -1.71
C LYS A 68 7.46 -1.52 -1.49
N ALA A 69 6.53 -2.32 -1.99
CA ALA A 69 6.51 -3.78 -1.78
C ALA A 69 7.86 -4.45 -2.10
N TRP A 70 8.53 -4.05 -3.19
CA TRP A 70 9.83 -4.59 -3.58
C TRP A 70 10.98 -4.21 -2.64
N GLN A 71 10.80 -3.22 -1.75
CA GLN A 71 11.80 -2.80 -0.76
C GLN A 71 11.64 -3.50 0.59
N VAL A 72 10.46 -4.11 0.84
CA VAL A 72 10.09 -4.65 2.17
C VAL A 72 11.16 -5.58 2.72
N GLN A 73 11.55 -6.60 1.96
CA GLN A 73 12.49 -7.61 2.43
C GLN A 73 13.86 -7.00 2.81
N SER A 74 14.41 -6.14 1.95
CA SER A 74 15.74 -5.55 2.19
C SER A 74 15.73 -4.52 3.31
N ALA A 75 14.72 -3.64 3.34
CA ALA A 75 14.61 -2.61 4.35
C ALA A 75 14.32 -3.20 5.74
N PHE A 76 13.47 -4.22 5.81
CA PHE A 76 13.09 -4.86 7.06
C PHE A 76 14.23 -5.69 7.67
N LYS A 77 14.97 -6.45 6.86
CA LYS A 77 16.10 -7.27 7.32
C LYS A 77 17.14 -6.47 8.10
N SER A 78 17.34 -5.20 7.73
CA SER A 78 18.36 -4.34 8.38
C SER A 78 17.96 -3.85 9.77
N ILE A 79 16.68 -3.89 10.13
CA ILE A 79 16.14 -3.27 11.35
C ILE A 79 15.50 -4.26 12.31
N LEU A 80 15.11 -5.47 11.86
CA LEU A 80 14.37 -6.44 12.67
C LEU A 80 15.08 -6.75 14.01
N SER A 81 16.40 -6.96 13.97
CA SER A 81 17.17 -7.29 15.19
C SER A 81 17.33 -6.11 16.17
N GLN A 82 16.93 -4.91 15.78
CA GLN A 82 16.99 -3.71 16.59
C GLN A 82 15.66 -3.41 17.29
N LEU A 83 14.57 -4.07 16.89
CA LEU A 83 13.26 -3.89 17.51
C LEU A 83 13.20 -4.59 18.86
N LYS A 84 12.50 -3.98 19.82
CA LYS A 84 12.16 -4.66 21.07
C LYS A 84 11.18 -5.81 20.81
N ALA A 85 11.21 -6.85 21.62
CA ALA A 85 10.48 -8.11 21.40
C ALA A 85 8.95 -7.94 21.32
N ASP A 86 8.40 -6.94 22.00
CA ASP A 86 6.97 -6.59 22.03
C ASP A 86 6.56 -5.49 21.04
N CYS A 87 7.45 -5.10 20.13
CA CYS A 87 7.13 -4.12 19.09
C CYS A 87 6.12 -4.69 18.10
N SER A 88 4.96 -4.06 17.95
CA SER A 88 3.99 -4.38 16.91
C SER A 88 4.49 -3.91 15.54
N ILE A 89 4.23 -4.70 14.50
CA ILE A 89 4.67 -4.40 13.13
C ILE A 89 3.45 -4.29 12.22
N LEU A 90 3.26 -3.13 11.59
CA LEU A 90 2.17 -2.86 10.67
C LEU A 90 2.71 -2.60 9.26
N PHE A 91 2.38 -3.47 8.32
CA PHE A 91 2.68 -3.26 6.91
C PHE A 91 1.58 -2.47 6.22
N SER A 92 1.97 -1.49 5.40
CA SER A 92 1.02 -0.69 4.61
C SER A 92 1.66 -0.30 3.28
N HIS A 93 1.60 -1.20 2.32
CA HIS A 93 2.03 -0.99 0.93
C HIS A 93 0.98 -1.53 -0.04
N ASN A 94 1.16 -1.28 -1.34
CA ASN A 94 0.29 -1.86 -2.35
C ASN A 94 0.78 -3.25 -2.76
N GLY A 95 -0.16 -4.08 -3.22
CA GLY A 95 0.13 -5.44 -3.65
C GLY A 95 0.23 -6.44 -2.50
N MET A 96 0.52 -7.68 -2.85
CA MET A 96 0.62 -8.84 -1.97
C MET A 96 1.88 -9.65 -2.29
N GLY A 97 2.26 -10.60 -1.44
CA GLY A 97 3.42 -11.49 -1.63
C GLY A 97 4.71 -11.02 -0.95
N ALA A 98 4.87 -9.73 -0.63
CA ALA A 98 6.09 -9.20 -0.03
C ALA A 98 6.23 -9.58 1.46
N VAL A 99 5.14 -9.53 2.20
CA VAL A 99 5.12 -9.80 3.65
C VAL A 99 5.09 -11.29 3.92
N GLU A 100 4.35 -12.05 3.15
CA GLU A 100 4.20 -13.49 3.28
C GLU A 100 5.57 -14.20 3.23
N ALA A 101 6.48 -13.71 2.40
CA ALA A 101 7.84 -14.25 2.27
C ALA A 101 8.71 -14.05 3.53
N ILE A 102 8.41 -13.05 4.35
CA ILE A 102 9.20 -12.70 5.55
C ILE A 102 8.44 -12.93 6.86
N LEU A 103 7.14 -13.22 6.80
CA LEU A 103 6.28 -13.41 7.99
C LEU A 103 6.85 -14.41 9.00
N PRO A 104 7.44 -15.57 8.61
CA PRO A 104 8.04 -16.49 9.56
C PRO A 104 9.18 -15.91 10.41
N GLN A 105 9.85 -14.86 9.93
CA GLN A 105 10.94 -14.20 10.65
C GLN A 105 10.44 -13.28 11.78
N MET A 106 9.13 -13.02 11.81
CA MET A 106 8.46 -12.12 12.75
C MET A 106 7.53 -12.86 13.73
N SER A 107 7.70 -14.16 13.92
CA SER A 107 6.83 -14.98 14.78
C SER A 107 6.72 -14.47 16.22
N GLU A 108 7.72 -13.74 16.70
CA GLU A 108 7.74 -13.18 18.05
C GLU A 108 7.01 -11.84 18.18
N HIS A 109 6.72 -11.17 17.08
CA HIS A 109 6.06 -9.87 17.05
C HIS A 109 4.55 -9.98 16.71
N PRO A 110 3.67 -9.12 17.24
CA PRO A 110 2.35 -8.90 16.67
C PRO A 110 2.49 -8.30 15.27
N VAL A 111 1.97 -8.96 14.23
CA VAL A 111 2.11 -8.52 12.84
C VAL A 111 0.76 -8.24 12.22
N PHE A 112 0.62 -7.06 11.66
CA PHE A 112 -0.60 -6.55 11.04
C PHE A 112 -0.37 -6.15 9.59
N PHE A 113 -1.45 -6.13 8.84
CA PHE A 113 -1.49 -5.42 7.55
C PHE A 113 -2.58 -4.35 7.60
N ALA A 114 -2.27 -3.18 7.01
CA ALA A 114 -3.24 -2.12 6.79
C ALA A 114 -3.40 -1.84 5.30
N THR A 115 -4.63 -1.78 4.84
CA THR A 115 -4.95 -1.22 3.53
C THR A 115 -5.67 0.11 3.71
N THR A 116 -5.22 1.14 2.98
CA THR A 116 -5.83 2.46 3.03
C THR A 116 -6.28 2.92 1.65
N THR A 117 -7.41 3.63 1.60
CA THR A 117 -7.92 4.32 0.42
C THR A 117 -7.73 5.84 0.50
N HIS A 118 -7.09 6.34 1.58
CA HIS A 118 -6.68 7.74 1.64
C HIS A 118 -5.70 8.06 0.52
N GLY A 119 -5.96 9.14 -0.19
CA GLY A 119 -5.06 9.68 -1.20
C GLY A 119 -3.98 10.54 -0.57
N ALA A 120 -2.72 10.28 -0.90
CA ALA A 120 -1.59 11.10 -0.46
C ALA A 120 -0.64 11.38 -1.63
N LEU A 121 -0.17 12.61 -1.71
CA LEU A 121 0.81 13.04 -2.69
C LEU A 121 1.99 13.72 -1.97
N ARG A 122 3.19 13.19 -2.14
CA ARG A 122 4.40 13.88 -1.70
C ARG A 122 4.78 14.92 -2.74
N LYS A 123 4.44 16.18 -2.48
CA LYS A 123 4.68 17.31 -3.39
C LYS A 123 6.16 17.61 -3.54
N ASN A 124 6.91 17.49 -2.45
CA ASN A 124 8.37 17.64 -2.40
C ASN A 124 8.91 16.89 -1.17
N GLN A 125 10.19 17.07 -0.83
CA GLN A 125 10.80 16.39 0.31
C GLN A 125 10.20 16.80 1.68
N GLN A 126 9.56 17.96 1.77
CA GLN A 126 9.08 18.55 3.03
C GLN A 126 7.56 18.68 3.12
N GLN A 127 6.81 18.41 2.03
CA GLN A 127 5.36 18.60 2.01
C GLN A 127 4.64 17.36 1.49
N VAL A 128 3.69 16.89 2.26
CA VAL A 128 2.70 15.88 1.87
C VAL A 128 1.32 16.51 1.80
N LEU A 129 0.57 16.19 0.76
CA LEU A 129 -0.81 16.62 0.57
C LEU A 129 -1.75 15.42 0.81
N HIS A 130 -2.81 15.63 1.57
CA HIS A 130 -3.91 14.68 1.70
C HIS A 130 -4.91 14.91 0.56
N THR A 131 -4.75 14.18 -0.54
CA THR A 131 -5.45 14.45 -1.80
C THR A 131 -6.81 13.76 -1.92
N GLY A 132 -7.18 12.92 -0.98
CA GLY A 132 -8.47 12.23 -0.98
C GLY A 132 -8.78 11.59 0.35
N GLN A 133 -9.98 11.87 0.85
CA GLN A 133 -10.53 11.19 2.03
C GLN A 133 -10.81 9.73 1.69
N GLY A 134 -10.53 8.83 2.62
CA GLY A 134 -10.71 7.41 2.46
C GLY A 134 -10.97 6.72 3.79
N GLN A 135 -10.62 5.46 3.88
CA GLN A 135 -10.65 4.67 5.12
C GLN A 135 -9.42 3.80 5.20
N THR A 136 -9.12 3.35 6.40
CA THR A 136 -8.06 2.36 6.67
C THR A 136 -8.67 1.11 7.28
N ILE A 137 -8.33 -0.05 6.73
CA ILE A 137 -8.72 -1.35 7.28
C ILE A 137 -7.44 -2.00 7.79
N ILE A 138 -7.45 -2.45 9.04
CA ILE A 138 -6.32 -3.08 9.71
C ILE A 138 -6.74 -4.47 10.18
N GLY A 139 -5.90 -5.46 9.89
CA GLY A 139 -6.15 -6.82 10.38
C GLY A 139 -4.87 -7.57 10.75
N PRO A 140 -5.01 -8.63 11.56
CA PRO A 140 -3.89 -9.42 12.04
C PRO A 140 -3.36 -10.34 10.93
N LEU A 141 -2.05 -10.60 10.96
CA LEU A 141 -1.38 -11.62 10.14
C LEU A 141 -0.91 -12.80 10.97
N ASN A 142 -0.97 -12.73 12.31
CA ASN A 142 -0.69 -13.82 13.23
C ASN A 142 -1.50 -13.68 14.51
N ASP A 143 -1.53 -14.76 15.31
CA ASP A 143 -2.34 -14.85 16.55
C ASP A 143 -1.97 -13.78 17.59
N LYS A 144 -0.69 -13.39 17.66
CA LYS A 144 -0.24 -12.34 18.59
C LYS A 144 -0.88 -10.99 18.31
N ALA A 145 -1.17 -10.70 17.03
CA ALA A 145 -1.78 -9.46 16.61
C ALA A 145 -3.27 -9.36 16.96
N GLU A 146 -3.98 -10.47 17.11
CA GLU A 146 -5.41 -10.46 17.41
C GLU A 146 -5.73 -9.72 18.72
N VAL A 147 -4.89 -9.88 19.73
CA VAL A 147 -5.07 -9.27 21.06
C VAL A 147 -4.94 -7.74 20.99
N GLU A 148 -4.08 -7.22 20.14
CA GLU A 148 -3.76 -5.79 20.07
C GLU A 148 -4.56 -5.04 18.98
N LEU A 149 -5.29 -5.76 18.14
CA LEU A 149 -6.00 -5.18 16.98
C LEU A 149 -6.91 -4.02 17.38
N GLY A 150 -7.68 -4.16 18.45
CA GLY A 150 -8.62 -3.14 18.90
C GLY A 150 -7.94 -1.83 19.30
N SER A 151 -6.85 -1.92 20.06
CA SER A 151 -6.08 -0.75 20.51
C SER A 151 -5.36 -0.06 19.34
N LEU A 152 -4.83 -0.84 18.40
CA LEU A 152 -4.19 -0.31 17.20
C LEU A 152 -5.18 0.43 16.31
N VAL A 153 -6.34 -0.16 16.03
CA VAL A 153 -7.41 0.48 15.24
C VAL A 153 -7.90 1.76 15.91
N GLN A 154 -8.04 1.78 17.23
CA GLN A 154 -8.42 2.97 17.96
C GLN A 154 -7.39 4.11 17.78
N ALA A 155 -6.10 3.81 17.85
CA ALA A 155 -5.04 4.80 17.65
C ALA A 155 -5.11 5.42 16.25
N PHE A 156 -5.31 4.58 15.21
CA PHE A 156 -5.45 5.05 13.83
C PHE A 156 -6.73 5.84 13.61
N ASN A 157 -7.84 5.42 14.24
CA ASN A 157 -9.12 6.11 14.12
C ASN A 157 -9.13 7.48 14.82
N LEU A 158 -8.36 7.66 15.91
CA LEU A 158 -8.14 8.95 16.54
C LEU A 158 -7.25 9.87 15.69
N ALA A 159 -6.29 9.30 14.95
CA ALA A 159 -5.36 10.06 14.11
C ALA A 159 -6.01 10.47 12.77
N LEU A 160 -6.55 9.53 12.02
CA LEU A 160 -7.14 9.76 10.70
C LEU A 160 -8.34 8.80 10.48
N PRO A 161 -9.55 9.22 10.90
CA PRO A 161 -10.76 8.42 10.73
C PRO A 161 -11.26 8.38 9.28
N PRO A 162 -12.05 7.32 8.90
CA PRO A 162 -12.32 6.14 9.69
C PRO A 162 -11.24 5.05 9.55
N ALA A 163 -10.97 4.35 10.67
CA ALA A 163 -10.19 3.14 10.69
C ALA A 163 -11.03 1.98 11.27
N HIS A 164 -10.95 0.81 10.65
CA HIS A 164 -11.75 -0.36 10.98
C HIS A 164 -10.89 -1.59 11.18
N ALA A 165 -11.30 -2.47 12.10
CA ALA A 165 -10.74 -3.80 12.24
C ALA A 165 -11.34 -4.76 11.22
N ASP A 166 -10.51 -5.64 10.67
CA ASP A 166 -10.97 -6.77 9.86
C ASP A 166 -10.15 -8.01 10.23
N SER A 167 -10.79 -9.02 10.82
CA SER A 167 -10.14 -10.27 11.16
C SER A 167 -9.73 -11.09 9.92
N ASN A 168 -10.31 -10.81 8.76
CA ASN A 168 -9.96 -11.41 7.48
C ASN A 168 -9.36 -10.37 6.52
N ILE A 169 -8.23 -9.79 6.93
CA ILE A 169 -7.56 -8.72 6.16
C ILE A 169 -7.26 -9.12 4.71
N TYR A 170 -7.03 -10.40 4.43
CA TYR A 170 -6.75 -10.88 3.08
C TYR A 170 -7.91 -10.62 2.11
N GLN A 171 -9.17 -10.68 2.55
CA GLN A 171 -10.29 -10.29 1.69
C GLN A 171 -10.21 -8.80 1.28
N ALA A 172 -9.88 -7.92 2.23
CA ALA A 172 -9.70 -6.48 1.94
C ALA A 172 -8.50 -6.23 1.02
N LEU A 173 -7.40 -6.97 1.21
CA LEU A 173 -6.21 -6.88 0.34
C LEU A 173 -6.51 -7.33 -1.08
N TRP A 174 -7.22 -8.46 -1.26
CA TRP A 174 -7.66 -8.93 -2.57
C TRP A 174 -8.59 -7.93 -3.26
N ASN A 175 -9.55 -7.36 -2.52
CA ASN A 175 -10.45 -6.34 -3.06
C ASN A 175 -9.68 -5.11 -3.59
N LYS A 176 -8.67 -4.64 -2.85
CA LYS A 176 -7.84 -3.52 -3.29
C LYS A 176 -6.94 -3.91 -4.46
N LEU A 177 -6.31 -5.09 -4.40
CA LEU A 177 -5.46 -5.60 -5.48
C LEU A 177 -6.24 -5.70 -6.79
N ALA A 178 -7.48 -6.22 -6.75
CA ALA A 178 -8.34 -6.34 -7.92
C ALA A 178 -8.57 -4.99 -8.61
N ILE A 179 -8.95 -3.96 -7.86
CA ILE A 179 -9.12 -2.59 -8.38
C ILE A 179 -7.81 -2.06 -8.97
N ASN A 180 -6.68 -2.27 -8.29
CA ASN A 180 -5.38 -1.83 -8.76
C ASN A 180 -4.97 -2.55 -10.06
N CYS A 181 -5.25 -3.84 -10.22
CA CYS A 181 -5.02 -4.57 -11.47
C CYS A 181 -5.81 -3.99 -12.64
N CYS A 182 -7.05 -3.52 -12.38
CA CYS A 182 -7.89 -2.93 -13.41
C CYS A 182 -7.46 -1.51 -13.82
N ILE A 183 -7.01 -0.68 -12.88
CA ILE A 183 -6.80 0.76 -13.10
C ILE A 183 -5.33 1.09 -13.37
N ASN A 184 -4.42 0.61 -12.52
CA ASN A 184 -3.06 1.12 -12.48
C ASN A 184 -2.26 0.84 -13.76
N PRO A 185 -2.26 -0.39 -14.33
CA PRO A 185 -1.53 -0.63 -15.57
C PRO A 185 -2.09 0.17 -16.75
N LEU A 186 -3.42 0.28 -16.86
CA LEU A 186 -4.05 1.00 -17.96
C LEU A 186 -3.71 2.49 -17.96
N THR A 187 -3.79 3.15 -16.79
CA THR A 187 -3.45 4.56 -16.68
C THR A 187 -1.96 4.82 -16.92
N ALA A 188 -1.08 3.92 -16.45
CA ALA A 188 0.36 4.03 -16.67
C ALA A 188 0.76 3.82 -18.14
N LEU A 189 0.08 2.91 -18.86
CA LEU A 189 0.35 2.65 -20.27
C LEU A 189 -0.20 3.75 -21.18
N ARG A 190 -1.39 4.29 -20.86
CA ARG A 190 -2.06 5.33 -21.66
C ARG A 190 -1.65 6.75 -21.30
N ASP A 191 -0.82 6.92 -20.26
CA ASP A 191 -0.40 8.23 -19.73
C ASP A 191 -1.60 9.15 -19.47
N CYS A 192 -2.58 8.66 -18.71
CA CYS A 192 -3.86 9.33 -18.53
C CYS A 192 -4.34 9.32 -17.05
N ARG A 193 -5.31 10.18 -16.76
CA ARG A 193 -6.00 10.20 -15.47
C ARG A 193 -6.97 9.02 -15.34
N ASN A 194 -7.30 8.67 -14.11
CA ASN A 194 -8.23 7.57 -13.84
C ASN A 194 -9.59 7.75 -14.55
N GLY A 195 -10.12 8.98 -14.59
CA GLY A 195 -11.41 9.28 -15.23
C GLY A 195 -11.45 9.01 -16.74
N GLU A 196 -10.31 9.03 -17.41
CA GLU A 196 -10.24 8.76 -18.85
C GLU A 196 -10.48 7.28 -19.19
N LEU A 197 -10.37 6.40 -18.18
CA LEU A 197 -10.70 4.99 -18.33
C LEU A 197 -12.22 4.73 -18.45
N ALA A 198 -13.07 5.74 -18.28
CA ALA A 198 -14.53 5.62 -18.46
C ALA A 198 -14.98 5.52 -19.93
N ALA A 199 -14.06 5.62 -20.90
CA ALA A 199 -14.36 5.44 -22.31
C ALA A 199 -14.85 4.00 -22.59
N LYS A 200 -15.83 3.84 -23.50
CA LYS A 200 -16.51 2.59 -23.75
C LYS A 200 -15.56 1.43 -24.10
N ASP A 201 -14.61 1.68 -24.97
CA ASP A 201 -13.60 0.71 -25.40
C ASP A 201 -12.72 0.24 -24.23
N THR A 202 -12.43 1.13 -23.31
CA THR A 202 -11.65 0.83 -22.11
C THR A 202 -12.47 0.04 -21.09
N LEU A 203 -13.75 0.35 -20.93
CA LEU A 203 -14.64 -0.39 -20.04
C LEU A 203 -14.80 -1.85 -20.50
N GLU A 204 -14.81 -2.14 -21.79
CA GLU A 204 -14.82 -3.52 -22.33
C GLU A 204 -13.54 -4.30 -21.93
N ILE A 205 -12.39 -3.63 -21.93
CA ILE A 205 -11.13 -4.20 -21.42
C ILE A 205 -11.21 -4.46 -19.92
N ILE A 206 -11.71 -3.49 -19.15
CA ILE A 206 -11.85 -3.60 -17.69
C ILE A 206 -12.80 -4.74 -17.31
N GLU A 207 -13.89 -4.93 -18.04
CA GLU A 207 -14.82 -6.05 -17.82
C GLU A 207 -14.12 -7.41 -18.00
N THR A 208 -13.28 -7.54 -19.04
CA THR A 208 -12.46 -8.73 -19.26
C THR A 208 -11.46 -8.95 -18.14
N LEU A 209 -10.76 -7.88 -17.69
CA LEU A 209 -9.84 -7.94 -16.55
C LEU A 209 -10.56 -8.39 -15.28
N CYS A 210 -11.75 -7.84 -15.00
CA CYS A 210 -12.55 -8.24 -13.83
C CYS A 210 -12.92 -9.72 -13.87
N SER A 211 -13.27 -10.26 -15.04
CA SER A 211 -13.57 -11.68 -15.21
C SER A 211 -12.38 -12.58 -14.88
N GLU A 212 -11.20 -12.24 -15.39
CA GLU A 212 -9.96 -12.99 -15.08
C GLU A 212 -9.62 -12.90 -13.58
N ILE A 213 -9.68 -11.69 -13.01
CA ILE A 213 -9.33 -11.43 -11.62
C ILE A 213 -10.28 -12.16 -10.66
N SER A 214 -11.60 -12.07 -10.90
CA SER A 214 -12.59 -12.71 -10.04
C SER A 214 -12.44 -14.24 -10.03
N ALA A 215 -12.11 -14.84 -11.17
CA ALA A 215 -11.84 -16.27 -11.25
C ALA A 215 -10.67 -16.69 -10.34
N VAL A 216 -9.58 -15.91 -10.33
CA VAL A 216 -8.41 -16.18 -9.48
C VAL A 216 -8.74 -16.00 -7.99
N ILE A 217 -9.40 -14.91 -7.63
CA ILE A 217 -9.75 -14.62 -6.22
C ILE A 217 -10.66 -15.71 -5.65
N ASN A 218 -11.65 -16.17 -6.43
CA ASN A 218 -12.54 -17.25 -6.01
C ASN A 218 -11.79 -18.58 -5.86
N ALA A 219 -10.84 -18.87 -6.74
CA ALA A 219 -9.99 -20.05 -6.62
C ALA A 219 -9.06 -20.01 -5.41
N GLU A 220 -8.66 -18.84 -4.96
CA GLU A 220 -7.92 -18.60 -3.71
C GLU A 220 -8.79 -18.76 -2.45
N GLY A 221 -10.11 -18.99 -2.61
CA GLY A 221 -11.05 -19.18 -1.50
C GLY A 221 -11.65 -17.87 -0.95
N PHE A 222 -11.44 -16.75 -1.63
CA PHE A 222 -12.04 -15.46 -1.28
C PHE A 222 -13.24 -15.16 -2.18
N SER A 223 -14.20 -14.37 -1.69
CA SER A 223 -15.40 -14.02 -2.45
C SER A 223 -15.12 -12.84 -3.39
N CYS A 224 -15.42 -13.03 -4.68
CA CYS A 224 -15.36 -11.98 -5.68
C CYS A 224 -16.39 -12.21 -6.79
N ASP A 225 -17.49 -11.45 -6.77
CA ASP A 225 -18.44 -11.41 -7.88
C ASP A 225 -17.92 -10.50 -9.00
N ASN A 226 -17.92 -10.99 -10.25
CA ASN A 226 -17.39 -10.27 -11.39
C ASN A 226 -18.14 -8.96 -11.69
N ALA A 227 -19.48 -9.00 -11.65
CA ALA A 227 -20.30 -7.82 -11.94
C ALA A 227 -20.16 -6.77 -10.84
N GLU A 228 -20.06 -7.20 -9.57
CA GLU A 228 -19.79 -6.30 -8.44
C GLU A 228 -18.39 -5.68 -8.53
N LEU A 229 -17.36 -6.46 -8.86
CA LEU A 229 -16.00 -5.95 -9.06
C LEU A 229 -15.98 -4.91 -10.19
N PHE A 230 -16.62 -5.17 -11.31
CA PHE A 230 -16.72 -4.22 -12.42
C PHE A 230 -17.44 -2.93 -12.03
N ALA A 231 -18.57 -3.05 -11.31
CA ALA A 231 -19.31 -1.89 -10.82
C ALA A 231 -18.49 -1.06 -9.85
N ARG A 232 -17.78 -1.70 -8.91
CA ARG A 232 -16.88 -1.05 -7.96
C ARG A 232 -15.70 -0.37 -8.64
N THR A 233 -15.10 -1.01 -9.66
CA THR A 233 -14.02 -0.42 -10.45
C THR A 233 -14.47 0.88 -11.13
N LYS A 234 -15.67 0.90 -11.72
CA LYS A 234 -16.25 2.12 -12.30
C LYS A 234 -16.46 3.23 -11.26
N GLN A 235 -16.97 2.89 -10.09
CA GLN A 235 -17.13 3.86 -9.00
C GLN A 235 -15.79 4.48 -8.57
N VAL A 236 -14.71 3.67 -8.49
CA VAL A 236 -13.38 4.17 -8.16
C VAL A 236 -12.84 5.08 -9.26
N ILE A 237 -13.01 4.71 -10.54
CA ILE A 237 -12.64 5.54 -11.70
C ILE A 237 -13.31 6.91 -11.62
N GLU A 238 -14.60 6.96 -11.32
CA GLU A 238 -15.38 8.19 -11.19
C GLU A 238 -14.93 9.01 -9.96
N ALA A 239 -14.86 8.38 -8.79
CA ALA A 239 -14.47 9.04 -7.53
C ALA A 239 -13.05 9.61 -7.57
N THR A 240 -12.17 9.01 -8.35
CA THR A 240 -10.76 9.43 -8.51
C THR A 240 -10.46 10.03 -9.88
N SER A 241 -11.47 10.49 -10.59
CA SER A 241 -11.38 10.86 -12.02
C SER A 241 -10.30 11.88 -12.34
N LYS A 242 -10.02 12.79 -11.40
CA LYS A 242 -8.98 13.84 -11.55
C LYS A 242 -7.58 13.38 -11.15
N ASN A 243 -7.44 12.20 -10.58
CA ASN A 243 -6.18 11.68 -10.05
C ASN A 243 -5.42 10.88 -11.12
N PHE A 244 -4.12 10.86 -10.99
CA PHE A 244 -3.25 9.87 -11.62
C PHE A 244 -3.06 8.69 -10.66
N SER A 245 -3.00 7.46 -11.18
CA SER A 245 -2.70 6.30 -10.35
C SER A 245 -1.27 6.34 -9.81
N SER A 246 -1.00 5.59 -8.73
CA SER A 246 0.37 5.48 -8.18
C SER A 246 1.35 4.89 -9.20
N MET A 247 0.92 3.93 -10.00
CA MET A 247 1.77 3.31 -11.03
C MET A 247 2.06 4.28 -12.19
N HIS A 248 1.06 5.08 -12.61
CA HIS A 248 1.28 6.18 -13.56
C HIS A 248 2.36 7.13 -13.03
N GLN A 249 2.25 7.56 -11.76
CA GLN A 249 3.23 8.44 -11.12
C GLN A 249 4.63 7.81 -11.09
N ASP A 250 4.73 6.52 -10.79
CA ASP A 250 6.03 5.84 -10.76
C ASP A 250 6.67 5.82 -12.16
N ILE A 251 5.93 5.46 -13.20
CA ILE A 251 6.40 5.49 -14.60
C ILE A 251 6.79 6.90 -15.03
N HIS A 252 5.93 7.90 -14.74
CA HIS A 252 6.17 9.30 -15.13
C HIS A 252 7.46 9.87 -14.51
N TYR A 253 7.79 9.47 -13.28
CA TYR A 253 9.01 9.90 -12.58
C TYR A 253 10.17 8.90 -12.69
N ASN A 254 10.12 7.97 -13.63
CA ASN A 254 11.15 6.95 -13.86
C ASN A 254 11.51 6.18 -12.56
N ARG A 255 10.48 5.76 -11.82
CA ARG A 255 10.63 4.97 -10.60
C ARG A 255 10.13 3.54 -10.83
N PRO A 256 10.76 2.52 -10.21
CA PRO A 256 10.23 1.16 -10.22
C PRO A 256 8.81 1.12 -9.68
N THR A 257 7.91 0.43 -10.38
CA THR A 257 6.52 0.26 -9.97
C THR A 257 6.35 -0.93 -9.01
N GLU A 258 5.13 -1.12 -8.52
CA GLU A 258 4.74 -2.30 -7.73
C GLU A 258 4.06 -3.38 -8.60
N ILE A 259 4.23 -3.35 -9.92
CA ILE A 259 3.57 -4.26 -10.86
C ILE A 259 3.78 -5.74 -10.51
N ASN A 260 4.96 -6.12 -10.05
CA ASN A 260 5.28 -7.50 -9.65
C ASN A 260 4.44 -7.99 -8.47
N TYR A 261 4.06 -7.10 -7.56
CA TYR A 261 3.28 -7.39 -6.34
C TYR A 261 1.78 -7.11 -6.50
N ILE A 262 1.37 -6.50 -7.60
CA ILE A 262 -0.02 -6.26 -7.98
C ILE A 262 -0.43 -7.31 -9.03
N THR A 263 -0.25 -7.01 -10.30
CA THR A 263 -0.61 -7.94 -11.39
C THR A 263 0.28 -9.18 -11.38
N GLY A 264 1.57 -9.05 -11.06
CA GLY A 264 2.49 -10.18 -10.97
C GLY A 264 2.07 -11.21 -9.93
N TYR A 265 1.62 -10.77 -8.74
CA TYR A 265 1.06 -11.65 -7.72
C TYR A 265 -0.21 -12.35 -8.22
N LEU A 266 -1.14 -11.62 -8.84
CA LEU A 266 -2.33 -12.22 -9.47
C LEU A 266 -1.96 -13.32 -10.47
N LEU A 267 -0.97 -13.08 -11.34
CA LEU A 267 -0.50 -14.04 -12.34
C LEU A 267 0.15 -15.27 -11.70
N GLU A 268 0.85 -15.11 -10.60
CA GLU A 268 1.42 -16.21 -9.83
C GLU A 268 0.32 -17.12 -9.29
N ARG A 269 -0.71 -16.52 -8.66
CA ARG A 269 -1.85 -17.28 -8.11
C ARG A 269 -2.68 -17.93 -9.23
N ALA A 270 -2.88 -17.23 -10.35
CA ALA A 270 -3.55 -17.78 -11.52
C ALA A 270 -2.87 -19.08 -12.02
N ARG A 271 -1.53 -19.07 -12.12
CA ARG A 271 -0.75 -20.26 -12.50
C ARG A 271 -0.90 -21.41 -11.51
N ALA A 272 -0.90 -21.11 -10.20
CA ALA A 272 -1.08 -22.11 -9.15
C ALA A 272 -2.42 -22.85 -9.26
N HIS A 273 -3.45 -22.18 -9.80
CA HIS A 273 -4.79 -22.74 -10.02
C HIS A 273 -5.07 -23.16 -11.48
N ASN A 274 -4.08 -23.06 -12.37
CA ASN A 274 -4.24 -23.34 -13.81
C ASN A 274 -5.35 -22.47 -14.47
N ILE A 275 -5.42 -21.20 -14.09
CA ILE A 275 -6.37 -20.22 -14.64
C ILE A 275 -5.65 -19.33 -15.65
N ASP A 276 -6.19 -19.25 -16.86
CA ASP A 276 -5.67 -18.35 -17.88
C ASP A 276 -6.12 -16.90 -17.63
N THR A 277 -5.14 -16.00 -17.65
CA THR A 277 -5.35 -14.55 -17.46
C THR A 277 -4.62 -13.75 -18.53
N PRO A 278 -4.97 -13.93 -19.82
CA PRO A 278 -4.21 -13.37 -20.94
C PRO A 278 -4.20 -11.84 -20.95
N MET A 279 -5.29 -11.17 -20.56
CA MET A 279 -5.36 -9.71 -20.54
C MET A 279 -4.48 -9.11 -19.43
N ASN A 280 -4.56 -9.65 -18.20
CA ASN A 280 -3.69 -9.24 -17.10
C ASN A 280 -2.21 -9.50 -17.42
N LYS A 281 -1.90 -10.66 -18.05
CA LYS A 281 -0.53 -11.00 -18.46
C LYS A 281 -0.01 -10.00 -19.49
N ASN A 282 -0.80 -9.66 -20.49
CA ASN A 282 -0.42 -8.67 -21.50
C ASN A 282 -0.12 -7.29 -20.90
N LEU A 283 -0.97 -6.81 -19.99
CA LEU A 283 -0.72 -5.53 -19.31
C LEU A 283 0.54 -5.58 -18.44
N PHE A 284 0.77 -6.68 -17.73
CA PHE A 284 1.99 -6.89 -16.95
C PHE A 284 3.25 -6.79 -17.82
N GLU A 285 3.27 -7.49 -18.94
CA GLU A 285 4.40 -7.50 -19.88
C GLU A 285 4.67 -6.11 -20.47
N GLN A 286 3.62 -5.36 -20.82
CA GLN A 286 3.76 -4.00 -21.33
C GLN A 286 4.32 -3.04 -20.27
N ILE A 287 3.89 -3.12 -19.01
CA ILE A 287 4.47 -2.31 -17.93
C ILE A 287 5.93 -2.67 -17.71
N LYS A 288 6.29 -3.97 -17.72
CA LYS A 288 7.70 -4.40 -17.60
C LYS A 288 8.57 -3.87 -18.75
N GLN A 289 8.06 -3.84 -19.97
CA GLN A 289 8.75 -3.24 -21.10
C GLN A 289 8.94 -1.73 -20.93
N LYS A 290 7.92 -1.04 -20.39
CA LYS A 290 7.98 0.40 -20.14
C LYS A 290 8.97 0.74 -19.01
N GLU A 291 9.05 -0.07 -17.95
CA GLU A 291 10.08 0.05 -16.91
C GLU A 291 11.49 -0.08 -17.49
N ALA A 292 11.71 -1.11 -18.33
CA ALA A 292 13.02 -1.35 -18.95
C ALA A 292 13.49 -0.23 -19.88
N GLN A 293 12.56 0.52 -20.50
CA GLN A 293 12.88 1.68 -21.34
C GLN A 293 13.30 2.91 -20.52
N ASN A 294 12.90 3.00 -19.26
CA ASN A 294 13.23 4.10 -18.37
C ASN A 294 14.58 3.90 -17.65
N ASP A 295 15.14 2.69 -17.66
CA ASP A 295 16.45 2.37 -17.06
C ASP A 295 17.65 2.75 -17.99
N HIS A 296 17.38 3.40 -19.12
CA HIS A 296 18.35 3.91 -20.10
C HIS A 296 18.30 5.43 -20.19
#